data_552557dcb5483e508ab2e324bc44d557
#
_entry.id   552557dcb5483e508ab2e324bc44d557
#
_cell.length_a   1.000
_cell.length_b   1.000
_cell.length_c   1.000
_cell.angle_alpha   90.00
_cell.angle_beta   90.00
_cell.angle_gamma   90.00
#
_symmetry.space_group_name_H-M   'P 1'
#
loop_
_entity.id
_entity.type
_entity.pdbx_description
1 polymer ?
#
loop_
_entity_poly.entity_id
_entity_poly.type
_entity_poly.pdbx_seq_one_letter_code
_entity_poly.pdbx_strand_id
1 'polypeptide(L)' 'MKREEINKLQIYLRKTFKNNDLMIVPRADKSENSAEFQIDGEFFGIIFKDTDEGEISYHLEISIIEDDLL' A
#
# COMPACT_ATOMS: atom_id res chain seq x y z
N MET A 1 -2.59 -9.96 -3.26
CA MET A 1 -3.28 -9.15 -4.28
C MET A 1 -2.77 -9.47 -5.67
N LYS A 2 -3.64 -9.43 -6.64
CA LYS A 2 -3.25 -9.66 -8.03
C LYS A 2 -2.46 -8.48 -8.58
N ARG A 3 -1.65 -8.74 -9.58
CA ARG A 3 -0.82 -7.71 -10.22
C ARG A 3 -1.65 -6.51 -10.72
N GLU A 4 -2.82 -6.78 -11.29
CA GLU A 4 -3.70 -5.74 -11.78
C GLU A 4 -4.22 -4.84 -10.66
N GLU A 5 -4.53 -5.42 -9.50
CA GLU A 5 -4.97 -4.66 -8.33
C GLU A 5 -3.84 -3.76 -7.84
N ILE A 6 -2.64 -4.31 -7.76
CA ILE A 6 -1.45 -3.55 -7.32
C ILE A 6 -1.20 -2.38 -8.26
N ASN A 7 -1.27 -2.60 -9.56
CA ASN A 7 -1.06 -1.54 -10.55
C ASN A 7 -2.10 -0.43 -10.43
N LYS A 8 -3.36 -0.81 -10.27
CA LYS A 8 -4.45 0.17 -10.13
C LYS A 8 -4.30 0.99 -8.85
N LEU A 9 -3.95 0.34 -7.75
CA LEU A 9 -3.72 1.01 -6.47
C LEU A 9 -2.56 1.99 -6.57
N GLN A 10 -1.47 1.57 -7.21
CA GLN A 10 -0.30 2.40 -7.37
C GLN A 10 -0.61 3.66 -8.19
N ILE A 11 -1.32 3.50 -9.30
CA ILE A 11 -1.72 4.63 -10.14
C ILE A 11 -2.60 5.60 -9.34
N TYR A 12 -3.59 5.07 -8.65
CA TYR A 12 -4.51 5.87 -7.85
C TYR A 12 -3.77 6.64 -6.75
N LEU A 13 -2.90 5.95 -6.01
CA LEU A 13 -2.19 6.56 -4.88
C LEU A 13 -1.15 7.59 -5.33
N ARG A 14 -0.46 7.32 -6.44
CA ARG A 14 0.48 8.30 -7.01
C ARG A 14 -0.24 9.59 -7.37
N LYS A 15 -1.42 9.47 -7.96
CA LYS A 15 -2.22 10.62 -8.33
C LYS A 15 -2.76 11.35 -7.10
N THR A 16 -3.26 10.60 -6.13
CA THR A 16 -3.85 11.14 -4.90
C THR A 16 -2.82 11.87 -4.06
N PHE A 17 -1.65 11.29 -3.88
CA PHE A 17 -0.57 11.89 -3.11
C PHE A 17 0.35 12.78 -3.93
N LYS A 18 0.14 12.83 -5.24
CA LYS A 18 0.97 13.62 -6.17
C LYS A 18 2.45 13.25 -6.03
N ASN A 19 2.73 11.95 -5.98
CA ASN A 19 4.08 11.44 -5.78
C ASN A 19 4.32 10.22 -6.68
N ASN A 20 5.15 10.39 -7.70
CA ASN A 20 5.46 9.34 -8.66
C ASN A 20 6.50 8.33 -8.15
N ASP A 21 7.10 8.59 -7.01
CA ASP A 21 8.06 7.68 -6.38
C ASP A 21 7.41 6.68 -5.46
N LEU A 22 6.08 6.76 -5.31
CA LEU A 22 5.29 5.84 -4.51
C LEU A 22 5.13 4.52 -5.26
N MET A 23 5.34 3.41 -4.54
CA MET A 23 5.21 2.07 -5.10
C MET A 23 4.40 1.17 -4.17
N ILE A 24 3.60 0.30 -4.77
CA ILE A 24 2.91 -0.77 -4.07
C ILE A 24 3.62 -2.07 -4.44
N VAL A 25 4.18 -2.75 -3.45
CA VAL A 25 5.06 -3.89 -3.67
C VAL A 25 4.46 -5.14 -3.02
N PRO A 26 4.37 -6.27 -3.76
CA PRO A 26 3.89 -7.52 -3.17
C PRO A 26 4.74 -7.91 -1.97
N ARG A 27 4.10 -8.49 -0.95
CA ARG A 27 4.81 -8.93 0.25
C ARG A 27 5.52 -10.26 0.02
N ALA A 28 6.74 -10.37 0.57
CA ALA A 28 7.54 -11.57 0.45
C ALA A 28 6.95 -12.76 1.23
N ASP A 29 6.11 -12.51 2.22
CA ASP A 29 5.48 -13.55 3.02
C ASP A 29 4.29 -14.23 2.35
N LYS A 30 4.05 -13.91 1.09
CA LYS A 30 2.96 -14.47 0.27
C LYS A 30 1.56 -14.14 0.80
N SER A 31 1.42 -13.04 1.52
CA SER A 31 0.11 -12.58 1.94
C SER A 31 -0.71 -12.17 0.72
N GLU A 32 -1.85 -12.85 0.50
CA GLU A 32 -2.67 -12.61 -0.69
C GLU A 32 -3.46 -11.31 -0.64
N ASN A 33 -3.70 -10.79 0.55
CA ASN A 33 -4.58 -9.64 0.76
C ASN A 33 -3.85 -8.40 1.25
N SER A 34 -2.52 -8.39 1.15
CA SER A 34 -1.77 -7.20 1.55
C SER A 34 -0.56 -6.98 0.66
N ALA A 35 -0.07 -5.75 0.69
CA ALA A 35 1.12 -5.34 -0.05
C ALA A 35 1.81 -4.23 0.74
N GLU A 36 3.08 -3.97 0.40
CA GLU A 36 3.84 -2.91 1.05
C GLU A 36 3.64 -1.58 0.34
N PHE A 37 3.54 -0.53 1.13
CA PHE A 37 3.51 0.84 0.64
C PHE A 37 4.91 1.43 0.83
N GLN A 38 5.53 1.81 -0.28
CA GLN A 38 6.88 2.35 -0.29
C GLN A 38 6.92 3.69 -1.02
N ILE A 39 7.79 4.56 -0.57
CA ILE A 39 8.08 5.81 -1.28
C ILE A 39 9.60 5.90 -1.44
N ASP A 40 10.06 6.08 -2.67
CA ASP A 40 11.48 6.19 -3.00
C ASP A 40 12.27 5.01 -2.46
N GLY A 41 11.67 3.81 -2.54
CA GLY A 41 12.30 2.57 -2.08
C GLY A 41 12.25 2.35 -0.58
N GLU A 42 11.71 3.28 0.20
CA GLU A 42 11.61 3.18 1.64
C GLU A 42 10.23 2.69 2.06
N PHE A 43 10.22 1.73 2.97
CA PHE A 43 8.99 1.16 3.50
C PHE A 43 8.29 2.14 4.44
N PHE A 44 6.99 2.39 4.20
CA PHE A 44 6.20 3.28 5.05
C PHE A 44 5.00 2.59 5.69
N GLY A 45 4.45 1.59 5.06
CA GLY A 45 3.26 0.97 5.61
C GLY A 45 2.78 -0.21 4.80
N ILE A 46 1.58 -0.65 5.12
CA ILE A 46 0.96 -1.82 4.51
C ILE A 46 -0.43 -1.45 4.03
N ILE A 47 -0.79 -1.95 2.84
CA ILE A 47 -2.13 -1.80 2.33
C ILE A 47 -2.82 -3.17 2.38
N PHE A 48 -4.06 -3.19 2.86
CA PHE A 48 -4.86 -4.39 3.04
C PHE A 48 -6.10 -4.34 2.17
N LYS A 49 -6.41 -5.45 1.54
CA LYS A 49 -7.66 -5.63 0.83
C LYS A 49 -8.71 -6.19 1.78
N ASP A 50 -9.86 -5.55 1.85
CA ASP A 50 -10.98 -5.96 2.68
C ASP A 50 -12.16 -6.29 1.77
N THR A 51 -12.70 -7.49 1.93
CA THR A 51 -13.82 -7.96 1.11
C THR A 51 -15.09 -8.21 1.94
N ASP A 52 -15.14 -7.67 3.15
CA ASP A 52 -16.29 -7.85 4.03
C ASP A 52 -17.56 -7.27 3.41
N GLU A 53 -18.69 -7.94 3.69
CA GLU A 53 -20.02 -7.52 3.26
C GLU A 53 -20.18 -7.39 1.74
N GLY A 54 -19.35 -8.12 0.97
CA GLY A 54 -19.46 -8.13 -0.48
C GLY A 54 -18.93 -6.90 -1.17
N GLU A 55 -18.38 -5.95 -0.44
CA GLU A 55 -17.75 -4.76 -0.98
C GLU A 55 -16.25 -4.87 -0.87
N ILE A 56 -15.53 -4.46 -1.93
CA ILE A 56 -14.07 -4.47 -1.91
C ILE A 56 -13.59 -3.08 -1.53
N SER A 57 -12.78 -3.02 -0.48
CA SER A 57 -12.11 -1.78 -0.07
C SER A 57 -10.64 -2.06 0.25
N TYR A 58 -9.85 -1.01 0.27
CA TYR A 58 -8.42 -1.10 0.57
C TYR A 58 -8.09 -0.12 1.67
N HIS A 59 -7.36 -0.60 2.68
CA HIS A 59 -6.99 0.21 3.84
C HIS A 59 -5.47 0.36 3.88
N LEU A 60 -5.01 1.58 3.97
CA LEU A 60 -3.59 1.89 4.08
C LEU A 60 -3.27 2.21 5.53
N GLU A 61 -2.33 1.46 6.11
CA GLU A 61 -1.87 1.67 7.46
C GLU A 61 -0.41 2.10 7.44
N ILE A 62 -0.13 3.27 7.99
CA ILE A 62 1.22 3.82 8.08
C ILE A 62 1.56 3.95 9.56
N SER A 63 2.68 3.35 9.96
CA SER A 63 3.17 3.44 11.34
C SER A 63 4.23 4.53 11.42
N ILE A 64 4.03 5.48 12.31
CA ILE A 64 4.99 6.55 12.56
C ILE A 64 5.58 6.33 13.95
N ILE A 65 6.88 6.09 14.00
CA ILE A 65 7.57 5.87 15.26
C ILE A 65 8.00 7.23 15.82
N GLU A 66 7.97 7.38 17.12
CA GLU A 66 8.34 8.65 17.75
C GLU A 66 9.71 9.16 17.30
N ASP A 67 10.66 8.24 17.12
CA ASP A 67 12.01 8.61 16.67
C ASP A 67 12.01 9.28 15.30
N ASP A 68 11.03 8.98 14.44
CA ASP A 68 10.92 9.60 13.14
C ASP A 68 10.52 11.07 13.20
N LEU A 69 10.02 11.50 14.36
CA LEU A 69 9.55 12.86 14.58
C LEU A 69 10.60 13.81 15.16
N LEU A 70 11.76 13.28 15.51
CA LEU A 70 12.81 14.05 16.16
C LEU A 70 13.70 14.81 15.18
#